data_2ac9655f2238e690c5f6ce41f66d132b
#
_entry.id   2ac9655f2238e690c5f6ce41f66d132b
#
_cell.length_a   1.000
_cell.length_b   1.000
_cell.length_c   1.000
_cell.angle_alpha   90.00
_cell.angle_beta   90.00
_cell.angle_gamma   90.00
#
_symmetry.space_group_name_H-M   'P 1'
#
loop_
_entity.id
_entity.type
_entity.pdbx_description
1 polymer ?
#
loop_
_entity_poly.entity_id
_entity_poly.type
_entity_poly.pdbx_seq_one_letter_code
_entity_poly.pdbx_strand_id
1 'polypeptide(L)'
;DALTGPDCILATNTSSISITAIAASTKRPDKVIGMHFMNPVPLMKLVEVIRGQETSAETTAKVVACSEALGKVPVEASDYPGFVSNRVLMPMINEAAYCLMEGVATKEGIDTVMKLGMNHPMGPLALADLIGLDVCLDILNVLHTGLGDDKYRPCPLLKRMVAAGLLGLHSKKGL
;
A
#
# COMPACT_ATOMS: atom_id res chain seq x y z
N ASP A 1 -23.85 -6.64 2.69
CA ASP A 1 -24.66 -6.97 3.85
C ASP A 1 -25.92 -7.73 3.50
N ALA A 2 -26.75 -7.20 2.62
CA ALA A 2 -28.05 -7.81 2.26
C ALA A 2 -27.96 -9.15 1.49
N LEU A 3 -26.82 -9.42 0.85
CA LEU A 3 -26.62 -10.58 -0.02
C LEU A 3 -25.97 -11.78 0.68
N THR A 4 -25.50 -11.60 1.93
CA THR A 4 -24.77 -12.65 2.66
C THR A 4 -25.41 -12.92 4.02
N GLY A 5 -25.29 -14.18 4.49
CA GLY A 5 -25.80 -14.55 5.80
C GLY A 5 -25.17 -13.76 6.96
N PRO A 6 -25.80 -13.72 8.13
CA PRO A 6 -25.37 -12.89 9.27
C PRO A 6 -23.98 -13.26 9.80
N ASP A 7 -23.54 -14.50 9.58
CA ASP A 7 -22.24 -14.99 10.04
C ASP A 7 -21.10 -14.84 9.06
N CYS A 8 -21.40 -14.30 7.86
CA CYS A 8 -20.40 -14.09 6.84
C CYS A 8 -19.46 -12.92 7.22
N ILE A 9 -18.16 -13.17 7.23
CA ILE A 9 -17.13 -12.13 7.34
C ILE A 9 -17.04 -11.38 6.01
N LEU A 10 -16.98 -10.07 6.06
CA LEU A 10 -16.78 -9.20 4.91
C LEU A 10 -15.33 -8.72 4.89
N ALA A 11 -14.51 -9.38 4.08
CA ALA A 11 -13.10 -9.04 3.92
C ALA A 11 -12.92 -8.16 2.67
N THR A 12 -12.12 -7.11 2.79
CA THR A 12 -11.79 -6.20 1.70
C THR A 12 -10.31 -6.21 1.37
N ASN A 13 -9.95 -6.15 0.10
CA ASN A 13 -8.57 -6.08 -0.40
C ASN A 13 -8.14 -4.63 -0.68
N THR A 14 -8.80 -3.63 -0.11
CA THR A 14 -8.37 -2.24 -0.30
C THR A 14 -6.95 -2.03 0.19
N SER A 15 -6.20 -1.18 -0.51
CA SER A 15 -4.81 -0.83 -0.14
C SER A 15 -4.71 0.49 0.64
N SER A 16 -5.79 1.28 0.68
CA SER A 16 -5.73 2.65 1.20
C SER A 16 -7.03 3.18 1.80
N ILE A 17 -8.17 2.52 1.57
CA ILE A 17 -9.45 2.94 2.13
C ILE A 17 -9.58 2.41 3.57
N SER A 18 -10.03 3.25 4.49
CA SER A 18 -10.23 2.86 5.90
C SER A 18 -11.21 1.70 6.03
N ILE A 19 -10.77 0.65 6.71
CA ILE A 19 -11.59 -0.52 7.07
C ILE A 19 -12.73 -0.11 7.99
N THR A 20 -12.45 0.81 8.92
CA THR A 20 -13.44 1.38 9.84
C THR A 20 -14.55 2.11 9.09
N ALA A 21 -14.20 2.90 8.06
CA ALA A 21 -15.19 3.60 7.24
C ALA A 21 -16.07 2.61 6.43
N ILE A 22 -15.47 1.54 5.89
CA ILE A 22 -16.21 0.48 5.20
C ILE A 22 -17.14 -0.23 6.20
N ALA A 23 -16.64 -0.58 7.39
CA ALA A 23 -17.39 -1.25 8.43
C ALA A 23 -18.60 -0.44 8.88
N ALA A 24 -18.44 0.88 9.03
CA ALA A 24 -19.51 1.79 9.44
C ALA A 24 -20.71 1.83 8.47
N SER A 25 -20.51 1.41 7.20
CA SER A 25 -21.60 1.28 6.22
C SER A 25 -22.37 -0.03 6.32
N THR A 26 -21.98 -0.93 7.25
CA THR A 26 -22.60 -2.24 7.44
C THR A 26 -23.37 -2.33 8.76
N LYS A 27 -24.19 -3.37 8.92
CA LYS A 27 -24.90 -3.68 10.19
C LYS A 27 -24.11 -4.65 11.08
N ARG A 28 -22.88 -5.00 10.70
CA ARG A 28 -22.00 -5.95 11.39
C ARG A 28 -20.53 -5.50 11.31
N PRO A 29 -20.21 -4.32 11.85
CA PRO A 29 -18.84 -3.77 11.77
C PRO A 29 -17.80 -4.67 12.44
N ASP A 30 -18.21 -5.50 13.41
CA ASP A 30 -17.38 -6.51 14.07
C ASP A 30 -16.92 -7.65 13.13
N LYS A 31 -17.62 -7.86 12.01
CA LYS A 31 -17.31 -8.87 10.97
C LYS A 31 -16.70 -8.28 9.71
N VAL A 32 -16.29 -7.01 9.73
CA VAL A 32 -15.60 -6.36 8.62
C VAL A 32 -14.10 -6.29 8.93
N ILE A 33 -13.25 -6.66 7.96
CA ILE A 33 -11.80 -6.72 8.13
C ILE A 33 -11.10 -6.46 6.80
N GLY A 34 -9.87 -5.94 6.85
CA GLY A 34 -8.98 -5.89 5.70
C GLY A 34 -8.22 -7.21 5.53
N MET A 35 -8.16 -7.71 4.31
CA MET A 35 -7.32 -8.83 3.91
C MET A 35 -6.54 -8.39 2.67
N HIS A 36 -5.46 -7.65 2.92
CA HIS A 36 -4.70 -6.95 1.88
C HIS A 36 -3.59 -7.85 1.34
N PHE A 37 -3.78 -8.31 0.12
CA PHE A 37 -2.81 -9.14 -0.61
C PHE A 37 -1.81 -8.27 -1.36
N MET A 38 -0.56 -8.77 -1.46
CA MET A 38 0.49 -8.15 -2.26
C MET A 38 0.46 -8.67 -3.70
N ASN A 39 0.65 -7.78 -4.66
CA ASN A 39 0.65 -8.15 -6.08
C ASN A 39 2.08 -8.54 -6.54
N PRO A 40 2.25 -9.63 -7.32
CA PRO A 40 1.25 -10.60 -7.81
C PRO A 40 0.83 -11.60 -6.70
N VAL A 41 -0.48 -11.71 -6.48
CA VAL A 41 -1.05 -12.49 -5.37
C VAL A 41 -0.56 -13.95 -5.32
N PRO A 42 -0.42 -14.70 -6.42
CA PRO A 42 0.06 -16.07 -6.36
C PRO A 42 1.50 -16.22 -5.84
N LEU A 43 2.34 -15.21 -6.06
CA LEU A 43 3.78 -15.26 -5.73
C LEU A 43 4.09 -14.67 -4.36
N MET A 44 3.43 -13.57 -4.01
CA MET A 44 3.70 -12.85 -2.76
C MET A 44 3.06 -13.56 -1.57
N LYS A 45 3.88 -13.85 -0.56
CA LYS A 45 3.43 -14.62 0.61
C LYS A 45 2.70 -13.79 1.66
N LEU A 46 2.97 -12.48 1.73
CA LEU A 46 2.40 -11.60 2.75
C LEU A 46 0.90 -11.36 2.51
N VAL A 47 0.15 -11.37 3.60
CA VAL A 47 -1.19 -10.75 3.71
C VAL A 47 -1.20 -9.85 4.93
N GLU A 48 -1.48 -8.56 4.76
CA GLU A 48 -1.78 -7.70 5.90
C GLU A 48 -3.24 -7.93 6.30
N VAL A 49 -3.46 -8.29 7.56
CA VAL A 49 -4.78 -8.47 8.17
C VAL A 49 -5.09 -7.20 8.96
N ILE A 50 -5.94 -6.33 8.41
CA ILE A 50 -6.17 -5.00 8.96
C ILE A 50 -7.45 -4.95 9.76
N ARG A 51 -7.33 -4.64 11.05
CA ARG A 51 -8.45 -4.50 11.97
C ARG A 51 -8.97 -3.07 11.94
N GLY A 52 -10.26 -2.92 11.56
CA GLY A 52 -11.00 -1.69 11.81
C GLY A 52 -11.30 -1.52 13.30
N GLN A 53 -11.86 -0.36 13.65
CA GLN A 53 -12.12 0.01 15.05
C GLN A 53 -12.97 -1.03 15.81
N GLU A 54 -13.93 -1.65 15.14
CA GLU A 54 -14.88 -2.59 15.73
C GLU A 54 -14.64 -4.05 15.34
N THR A 55 -13.64 -4.33 14.52
CA THR A 55 -13.33 -5.70 14.08
C THR A 55 -13.08 -6.58 15.29
N SER A 56 -13.86 -7.66 15.43
CA SER A 56 -13.75 -8.56 16.58
C SER A 56 -12.48 -9.43 16.53
N ALA A 57 -12.01 -9.85 17.71
CA ALA A 57 -10.90 -10.81 17.81
C ALA A 57 -11.22 -12.14 17.12
N GLU A 58 -12.48 -12.58 17.17
CA GLU A 58 -12.93 -13.80 16.49
C GLU A 58 -12.82 -13.67 14.96
N THR A 59 -13.27 -12.55 14.40
CA THR A 59 -13.14 -12.25 12.97
C THR A 59 -11.66 -12.24 12.55
N THR A 60 -10.81 -11.58 13.34
CA THR A 60 -9.37 -11.53 13.11
C THR A 60 -8.75 -12.93 13.10
N ALA A 61 -9.03 -13.74 14.13
CA ALA A 61 -8.49 -15.10 14.22
C ALA A 61 -8.90 -15.99 13.03
N LYS A 62 -10.16 -15.88 12.58
CA LYS A 62 -10.66 -16.64 11.42
C LYS A 62 -9.95 -16.24 10.13
N VAL A 63 -9.69 -14.94 9.93
CA VAL A 63 -9.03 -14.44 8.71
C VAL A 63 -7.52 -14.76 8.74
N VAL A 64 -6.89 -14.71 9.91
CA VAL A 64 -5.50 -15.18 10.08
C VAL A 64 -5.40 -16.66 9.71
N ALA A 65 -6.24 -17.52 10.29
CA ALA A 65 -6.25 -18.96 9.99
C ALA A 65 -6.55 -19.24 8.50
N CYS A 66 -7.46 -18.48 7.90
CA CYS A 66 -7.74 -18.58 6.46
C CYS A 66 -6.50 -18.21 5.62
N SER A 67 -5.80 -17.14 5.98
CA SER A 67 -4.58 -16.71 5.28
C SER A 67 -3.49 -17.78 5.36
N GLU A 68 -3.29 -18.38 6.53
CA GLU A 68 -2.34 -19.49 6.73
C GLU A 68 -2.73 -20.73 5.89
N ALA A 69 -4.01 -21.08 5.86
CA ALA A 69 -4.51 -22.20 5.05
C ALA A 69 -4.30 -21.97 3.54
N LEU A 70 -4.25 -20.70 3.09
CA LEU A 70 -3.89 -20.32 1.72
C LEU A 70 -2.37 -20.34 1.46
N GLY A 71 -1.56 -20.75 2.44
CA GLY A 71 -0.09 -20.75 2.34
C GLY A 71 0.52 -19.35 2.42
N LYS A 72 -0.21 -18.38 2.96
CA LYS A 72 0.24 -17.00 3.17
C LYS A 72 0.79 -16.82 4.59
N VAL A 73 1.53 -15.74 4.78
CA VAL A 73 2.03 -15.27 6.08
C VAL A 73 1.19 -14.05 6.46
N PRO A 74 0.21 -14.19 7.38
CA PRO A 74 -0.58 -13.07 7.84
C PRO A 74 0.21 -12.19 8.82
N VAL A 75 0.08 -10.88 8.66
CA VAL A 75 0.58 -9.88 9.62
C VAL A 75 -0.57 -8.98 10.01
N GLU A 76 -0.89 -8.94 11.30
CA GLU A 76 -1.94 -8.07 11.83
C GLU A 76 -1.47 -6.62 11.85
N ALA A 77 -2.36 -5.71 11.45
CA ALA A 77 -2.16 -4.27 11.54
C ALA A 77 -3.46 -3.56 11.93
N SER A 78 -3.33 -2.37 12.48
CA SER A 78 -4.47 -1.49 12.74
C SER A 78 -4.81 -0.65 11.51
N ASP A 79 -6.07 -0.24 11.42
CA ASP A 79 -6.59 0.61 10.35
C ASP A 79 -6.05 2.04 10.45
N TYR A 80 -4.88 2.24 9.86
CA TYR A 80 -4.26 3.56 9.68
C TYR A 80 -3.97 3.80 8.21
N PRO A 81 -3.91 5.06 7.73
CA PRO A 81 -3.62 5.38 6.34
C PRO A 81 -2.35 4.68 5.84
N GLY A 82 -2.49 3.91 4.76
CA GLY A 82 -1.41 3.14 4.13
C GLY A 82 -1.00 1.86 4.86
N PHE A 83 -1.67 1.49 5.94
CA PHE A 83 -1.37 0.33 6.79
C PHE A 83 0.12 0.30 7.17
N VAL A 84 0.82 -0.82 7.05
CA VAL A 84 2.27 -0.88 7.28
C VAL A 84 3.03 -0.74 5.96
N SER A 85 2.68 -1.54 4.97
CA SER A 85 3.43 -1.62 3.71
C SER A 85 3.54 -0.28 2.99
N ASN A 86 2.43 0.37 2.70
CA ASN A 86 2.43 1.63 1.96
C ASN A 86 2.96 2.79 2.81
N ARG A 87 2.70 2.77 4.13
CA ARG A 87 3.18 3.82 5.03
C ARG A 87 4.71 3.85 5.15
N VAL A 88 5.38 2.71 4.96
CA VAL A 88 6.85 2.62 4.96
C VAL A 88 7.41 2.79 3.56
N LEU A 89 6.82 2.11 2.58
CA LEU A 89 7.33 2.08 1.21
C LEU A 89 7.20 3.43 0.49
N MET A 90 6.05 4.09 0.60
CA MET A 90 5.80 5.31 -0.18
C MET A 90 6.70 6.49 0.20
N PRO A 91 6.99 6.77 1.49
CA PRO A 91 8.00 7.77 1.84
C PRO A 91 9.39 7.46 1.28
N MET A 92 9.81 6.20 1.24
CA MET A 92 11.10 5.81 0.64
C MET A 92 11.14 6.12 -0.85
N ILE A 93 10.09 5.75 -1.60
CA ILE A 93 9.97 6.07 -3.03
C ILE A 93 9.91 7.59 -3.24
N ASN A 94 9.13 8.28 -2.42
CA ASN A 94 8.97 9.74 -2.50
C ASN A 94 10.29 10.47 -2.27
N GLU A 95 11.08 10.04 -1.28
CA GLU A 95 12.39 10.61 -0.99
C GLU A 95 13.40 10.32 -2.14
N ALA A 96 13.36 9.14 -2.73
CA ALA A 96 14.14 8.82 -3.91
C ALA A 96 13.79 9.73 -5.11
N ALA A 97 12.49 10.07 -5.28
CA ALA A 97 12.05 11.02 -6.30
C ALA A 97 12.53 12.46 -5.99
N TYR A 98 12.59 12.87 -4.72
CA TYR A 98 13.21 14.15 -4.33
C TYR A 98 14.71 14.15 -4.64
N CYS A 99 15.46 13.10 -4.28
CA CYS A 99 16.87 12.97 -4.61
C CYS A 99 17.13 13.11 -6.14
N LEU A 100 16.27 12.51 -6.95
CA LEU A 100 16.35 12.65 -8.40
C LEU A 100 16.04 14.08 -8.85
N MET A 101 14.97 14.69 -8.32
CA MET A 101 14.53 16.04 -8.66
C MET A 101 15.57 17.10 -8.29
N GLU A 102 16.23 16.92 -7.16
CA GLU A 102 17.23 17.84 -6.61
C GLU A 102 18.64 17.62 -7.21
N GLY A 103 18.79 16.59 -8.04
CA GLY A 103 20.08 16.29 -8.69
C GLY A 103 21.13 15.72 -7.74
N VAL A 104 20.73 15.10 -6.64
CA VAL A 104 21.64 14.42 -5.70
C VAL A 104 22.39 13.29 -6.39
N ALA A 105 21.68 12.50 -7.23
CA ALA A 105 22.27 11.48 -8.09
C ALA A 105 21.35 11.20 -9.29
N THR A 106 21.87 10.43 -10.26
CA THR A 106 21.04 9.93 -11.37
C THR A 106 20.09 8.84 -10.88
N LYS A 107 19.06 8.52 -11.66
CA LYS A 107 18.14 7.41 -11.41
C LYS A 107 18.91 6.10 -11.13
N GLU A 108 19.83 5.76 -12.02
CA GLU A 108 20.65 4.55 -11.91
C GLU A 108 21.52 4.56 -10.64
N GLY A 109 22.03 5.75 -10.29
CA GLY A 109 22.83 5.95 -9.08
C GLY A 109 22.04 5.69 -7.82
N ILE A 110 20.84 6.30 -7.70
CA ILE A 110 19.93 6.13 -6.57
C ILE A 110 19.55 4.65 -6.40
N ASP A 111 19.09 4.03 -7.49
CA ASP A 111 18.69 2.62 -7.45
C ASP A 111 19.85 1.68 -7.13
N THR A 112 21.05 1.97 -7.63
CA THR A 112 22.25 1.18 -7.34
C THR A 112 22.65 1.27 -5.87
N VAL A 113 22.64 2.47 -5.27
CA VAL A 113 22.94 2.67 -3.85
C VAL A 113 21.98 1.86 -2.98
N MET A 114 20.68 1.91 -3.28
CA MET A 114 19.69 1.17 -2.50
C MET A 114 19.81 -0.36 -2.68
N LYS A 115 20.13 -0.82 -3.87
CA LYS A 115 20.33 -2.25 -4.15
C LYS A 115 21.61 -2.79 -3.51
N LEU A 116 22.73 -2.15 -3.73
CA LEU A 116 24.04 -2.66 -3.32
C LEU A 116 24.45 -2.23 -1.91
N GLY A 117 24.04 -1.02 -1.49
CA GLY A 117 24.34 -0.49 -0.17
C GLY A 117 23.35 -0.91 0.91
N MET A 118 22.07 -1.00 0.57
CA MET A 118 20.98 -1.32 1.51
C MET A 118 20.37 -2.72 1.29
N ASN A 119 20.94 -3.49 0.36
CA ASN A 119 20.50 -4.86 0.02
C ASN A 119 19.01 -4.96 -0.38
N HIS A 120 18.48 -3.94 -1.04
CA HIS A 120 17.13 -4.00 -1.59
C HIS A 120 17.12 -4.86 -2.85
N PRO A 121 16.08 -5.69 -3.06
CA PRO A 121 15.98 -6.54 -4.26
C PRO A 121 15.79 -5.70 -5.53
N MET A 122 15.21 -4.51 -5.40
CA MET A 122 14.93 -3.56 -6.48
C MET A 122 15.17 -2.13 -5.97
N GLY A 123 15.68 -1.25 -6.83
CA GLY A 123 15.81 0.16 -6.49
C GLY A 123 14.44 0.86 -6.37
N PRO A 124 14.35 1.91 -5.55
CA PRO A 124 13.07 2.58 -5.26
C PRO A 124 12.43 3.23 -6.49
N LEU A 125 13.22 3.76 -7.43
CA LEU A 125 12.68 4.39 -8.64
C LEU A 125 12.22 3.34 -9.67
N ALA A 126 12.97 2.24 -9.82
CA ALA A 126 12.52 1.11 -10.62
C ALA A 126 11.25 0.46 -10.03
N LEU A 127 11.14 0.40 -8.70
CA LEU A 127 9.94 -0.10 -8.02
C LEU A 127 8.75 0.84 -8.23
N ALA A 128 8.96 2.16 -8.19
CA ALA A 128 7.92 3.15 -8.50
C ALA A 128 7.39 2.98 -9.93
N ASP A 129 8.28 2.79 -10.91
CA ASP A 129 7.90 2.51 -12.30
C ASP A 129 7.13 1.19 -12.45
N LEU A 130 7.47 0.17 -11.65
CA LEU A 130 6.78 -1.12 -11.65
C LEU A 130 5.38 -1.02 -11.04
N ILE A 131 5.22 -0.28 -9.94
CA ILE A 131 3.93 -0.06 -9.26
C ILE A 131 3.01 0.80 -10.14
N GLY A 132 3.57 1.80 -10.78
CA GLY A 132 2.90 2.87 -11.49
C GLY A 132 3.01 4.19 -10.70
N LEU A 133 3.45 5.25 -11.38
CA LEU A 133 3.67 6.55 -10.72
C LEU A 133 2.36 7.21 -10.30
N ASP A 134 1.28 6.98 -11.03
CA ASP A 134 -0.09 7.38 -10.68
C ASP A 134 -0.54 6.70 -9.38
N VAL A 135 -0.36 5.40 -9.26
CA VAL A 135 -0.67 4.65 -8.04
C VAL A 135 0.16 5.14 -6.86
N CYS A 136 1.46 5.37 -7.05
CA CYS A 136 2.34 5.93 -6.02
C CYS A 136 1.85 7.32 -5.57
N LEU A 137 1.47 8.18 -6.52
CA LEU A 137 0.95 9.51 -6.23
C LEU A 137 -0.36 9.46 -5.45
N ASP A 138 -1.29 8.58 -5.83
CA ASP A 138 -2.57 8.42 -5.16
C ASP A 138 -2.39 7.94 -3.71
N ILE A 139 -1.51 6.96 -3.48
CA ILE A 139 -1.23 6.48 -2.12
C ILE A 139 -0.57 7.59 -1.28
N LEU A 140 0.38 8.36 -1.83
CA LEU A 140 0.99 9.48 -1.13
C LEU A 140 -0.05 10.55 -0.77
N ASN A 141 -1.01 10.84 -1.64
CA ASN A 141 -2.11 11.75 -1.35
C ASN A 141 -2.99 11.24 -0.19
N VAL A 142 -3.29 9.93 -0.17
CA VAL A 142 -4.01 9.30 0.94
C VAL A 142 -3.23 9.43 2.25
N LEU A 143 -1.92 9.16 2.24
CA LEU A 143 -1.06 9.32 3.42
C LEU A 143 -1.02 10.77 3.90
N HIS A 144 -0.80 11.71 2.99
CA HIS A 144 -0.70 13.14 3.30
C HIS A 144 -2.01 13.68 3.89
N THR A 145 -3.14 13.38 3.24
CA THR A 145 -4.46 13.83 3.71
C THR A 145 -4.88 13.13 4.99
N GLY A 146 -4.70 11.81 5.06
CA GLY A 146 -5.19 11.00 6.17
C GLY A 146 -4.38 11.16 7.46
N LEU A 147 -3.08 11.47 7.35
CA LEU A 147 -2.20 11.69 8.51
C LEU A 147 -2.01 13.18 8.85
N GLY A 148 -2.31 14.08 7.92
CA GLY A 148 -2.19 15.53 8.13
C GLY A 148 -0.75 16.00 8.37
N ASP A 149 0.25 15.29 7.84
CA ASP A 149 1.67 15.57 8.07
C ASP A 149 2.39 15.77 6.73
N ASP A 150 3.00 16.94 6.55
CA ASP A 150 3.69 17.34 5.32
C ASP A 150 4.86 16.44 4.93
N LYS A 151 5.37 15.60 5.83
CA LYS A 151 6.40 14.60 5.47
C LYS A 151 5.92 13.59 4.43
N TYR A 152 4.59 13.44 4.27
CA TYR A 152 3.98 12.58 3.24
C TYR A 152 3.60 13.34 1.97
N ARG A 153 3.90 14.64 1.89
CA ARG A 153 3.62 15.47 0.70
C ARG A 153 4.29 14.87 -0.54
N PRO A 154 3.51 14.57 -1.60
CA PRO A 154 4.08 14.00 -2.82
C PRO A 154 5.11 14.92 -3.48
N CYS A 155 6.22 14.34 -3.92
CA CYS A 155 7.28 15.03 -4.67
C CYS A 155 6.69 15.73 -5.91
N PRO A 156 7.04 17.01 -6.17
CA PRO A 156 6.59 17.72 -7.36
C PRO A 156 6.96 17.02 -8.66
N LEU A 157 8.08 16.30 -8.71
CA LEU A 157 8.48 15.51 -9.89
C LEU A 157 7.43 14.43 -10.19
N LEU A 158 7.00 13.65 -9.21
CA LEU A 158 5.96 12.63 -9.40
C LEU A 158 4.67 13.23 -9.94
N LYS A 159 4.22 14.36 -9.37
CA LYS A 159 3.02 15.07 -9.84
C LYS A 159 3.13 15.49 -11.31
N ARG A 160 4.29 16.02 -11.71
CA ARG A 160 4.53 16.45 -13.09
C ARG A 160 4.57 15.27 -14.06
N MET A 161 5.19 14.16 -13.66
CA MET A 161 5.27 12.97 -14.49
C MET A 161 3.89 12.35 -14.72
N VAL A 162 3.10 12.20 -13.67
CA VAL A 162 1.73 11.70 -13.79
C VAL A 162 0.87 12.62 -14.66
N ALA A 163 0.95 13.95 -14.47
CA ALA A 163 0.24 14.92 -15.30
C ALA A 163 0.66 14.86 -16.78
N ALA A 164 1.89 14.44 -17.07
CA ALA A 164 2.40 14.24 -18.43
C ALA A 164 2.07 12.86 -19.02
N GLY A 165 1.38 11.98 -18.30
CA GLY A 165 1.08 10.61 -18.72
C GLY A 165 2.30 9.67 -18.70
N LEU A 166 3.35 10.02 -17.98
CA LEU A 166 4.56 9.21 -17.80
C LEU A 166 4.37 8.36 -16.54
N LEU A 167 3.76 7.19 -16.68
CA LEU A 167 3.23 6.39 -15.56
C LEU A 167 4.12 5.18 -15.18
N GLY A 168 5.32 5.08 -15.73
CA GLY A 168 6.21 3.94 -15.52
C GLY A 168 5.99 2.83 -16.56
N LEU A 169 6.12 1.57 -16.17
CA LEU A 169 6.03 0.44 -17.09
C LEU A 169 4.69 0.36 -17.84
N HIS A 170 3.60 0.79 -17.23
CA HIS A 170 2.26 0.79 -17.83
C HIS A 170 2.17 1.69 -19.06
N SER A 171 2.87 2.83 -19.06
CA SER A 171 2.93 3.74 -20.20
C SER A 171 4.19 3.55 -21.05
N LYS A 172 5.07 2.59 -20.72
CA LYS A 172 6.41 2.38 -21.28
C LYS A 172 7.32 3.61 -21.14
N LYS A 173 6.98 4.54 -20.27
CA LYS A 173 7.74 5.77 -19.95
C LYS A 173 7.54 6.07 -18.46
N GLY A 174 8.63 6.20 -17.73
CA GLY A 174 8.64 6.44 -16.31
C GLY A 174 9.78 7.37 -15.88
N LEU A 175 10.18 7.24 -14.61
CA LEU A 175 11.31 7.93 -14.01
C LEU A 175 12.64 7.61 -14.70
#